data_3c2849526474f793851151f761211e24
#
_entry.id   3c2849526474f793851151f761211e24
#
_cell.length_a   1.000
_cell.length_b   1.000
_cell.length_c   1.000
_cell.angle_alpha   90.00
_cell.angle_beta   90.00
_cell.angle_gamma   90.00
#
_symmetry.space_group_name_H-M   'P 1'
#
loop_
_entity.id
_entity.type
_entity.pdbx_description
1 polymer ?
#
loop_
_entity_poly.entity_id
_entity_poly.type
_entity_poly.pdbx_seq_one_letter_code
_entity_poly.pdbx_strand_id
1 'polypeptide(L)'
;MHFASPHEELQGIKALVAAFPGSGNHSLGIICKTLRQAEDVFRVLDAPGTYLLTDESTTFKEGTIVTTAHLAKGLEFDEVIVPFASARIYKTEVDKSMLYVACTRAMHRLTLTFSGEASGFLSA
;
A
#
# COMPACT_ATOMS: atom_id res chain seq x y z
N MET A 1 -3.69 2.25 11.23
CA MET A 1 -4.96 2.99 11.18
C MET A 1 -6.14 2.04 10.97
N HIS A 2 -7.03 2.03 11.91
CA HIS A 2 -8.22 1.19 11.86
C HIS A 2 -9.39 1.95 11.26
N PHE A 3 -10.16 1.29 10.39
CA PHE A 3 -11.37 1.83 9.80
C PHE A 3 -12.55 0.88 10.06
N ALA A 4 -13.76 1.42 10.09
CA ALA A 4 -14.94 0.64 10.45
C ALA A 4 -15.38 -0.34 9.36
N SER A 5 -15.01 -0.08 8.10
CA SER A 5 -15.39 -0.93 6.98
C SER A 5 -14.34 -0.84 5.86
N PRO A 6 -14.33 -1.81 4.93
CA PRO A 6 -13.45 -1.72 3.76
C PRO A 6 -13.69 -0.45 2.93
N HIS A 7 -14.93 0.00 2.82
CA HIS A 7 -15.24 1.23 2.11
C HIS A 7 -14.61 2.45 2.80
N GLU A 8 -14.71 2.55 4.10
CA GLU A 8 -14.10 3.64 4.86
C GLU A 8 -12.58 3.56 4.80
N GLU A 9 -12.01 2.35 4.77
CA GLU A 9 -10.57 2.18 4.62
C GLU A 9 -10.11 2.76 3.27
N LEU A 10 -10.82 2.48 2.19
CA LEU A 10 -10.48 3.04 0.87
C LEU A 10 -10.58 4.57 0.86
N GLN A 11 -11.58 5.13 1.52
CA GLN A 11 -11.70 6.59 1.63
C GLN A 11 -10.56 7.18 2.46
N GLY A 12 -10.14 6.48 3.50
CA GLY A 12 -8.98 6.88 4.32
C GLY A 12 -7.69 6.86 3.51
N ILE A 13 -7.48 5.83 2.69
CA ILE A 13 -6.31 5.75 1.81
C ILE A 13 -6.32 6.91 0.81
N LYS A 14 -7.47 7.23 0.26
CA LYS A 14 -7.63 8.36 -0.66
C LYS A 14 -7.24 9.68 0.01
N ALA A 15 -7.63 9.87 1.27
CA ALA A 15 -7.26 11.06 2.02
C ALA A 15 -5.75 11.13 2.28
N LEU A 16 -5.12 9.99 2.60
CA LEU A 16 -3.67 9.92 2.79
C LEU A 16 -2.92 10.27 1.50
N VAL A 17 -3.39 9.77 0.37
CA VAL A 17 -2.79 10.08 -0.93
C VAL A 17 -2.93 11.57 -1.26
N ALA A 18 -4.09 12.14 -0.97
CA ALA A 18 -4.32 13.57 -1.20
C ALA A 18 -3.40 14.44 -0.34
N ALA A 19 -3.03 13.97 0.84
CA ALA A 19 -2.15 14.70 1.76
C ALA A 19 -0.66 14.56 1.39
N PHE A 20 -0.29 13.54 0.59
CA PHE A 20 1.11 13.24 0.29
C PHE A 20 1.90 14.41 -0.31
N PRO A 21 1.36 15.19 -1.27
CA PRO A 21 2.16 16.28 -1.85
C PRO A 21 2.64 17.31 -0.83
N GLY A 22 1.95 17.45 0.31
CA GLY A 22 2.34 18.37 1.37
C GLY A 22 3.39 17.81 2.33
N SER A 23 3.79 16.55 2.19
CA SER A 23 4.71 15.89 3.12
C SER A 23 6.17 16.27 2.92
N GLY A 24 6.52 16.79 1.74
CA GLY A 24 7.91 17.07 1.37
C GLY A 24 8.67 15.87 0.82
N ASN A 25 8.06 14.70 0.78
CA ASN A 25 8.66 13.49 0.21
C ASN A 25 8.32 13.37 -1.27
N HIS A 26 9.09 12.56 -2.01
CA HIS A 26 9.03 12.51 -3.47
C HIS A 26 8.32 11.27 -4.01
N SER A 27 8.25 10.18 -3.24
CA SER A 27 7.64 8.95 -3.71
C SER A 27 6.76 8.33 -2.64
N LEU A 28 5.60 7.84 -3.06
CA LEU A 28 4.66 7.12 -2.20
C LEU A 28 4.34 5.79 -2.87
N GLY A 29 4.58 4.70 -2.16
CA GLY A 29 4.20 3.37 -2.62
C GLY A 29 2.97 2.89 -1.85
N ILE A 30 1.95 2.47 -2.58
CA ILE A 30 0.81 1.77 -1.99
C ILE A 30 0.98 0.31 -2.39
N ILE A 31 1.35 -0.52 -1.43
CA ILE A 31 1.79 -1.89 -1.70
C ILE A 31 0.73 -2.87 -1.19
N CYS A 32 0.05 -3.51 -2.11
CA CYS A 32 -1.03 -4.45 -1.84
C CYS A 32 -0.54 -5.89 -1.89
N LYS A 33 -1.31 -6.81 -1.33
CA LYS A 33 -0.99 -8.23 -1.36
C LYS A 33 -1.16 -8.80 -2.76
N THR A 34 -2.24 -8.43 -3.47
CA THR A 34 -2.56 -8.98 -4.79
C THR A 34 -2.71 -7.87 -5.82
N LEU A 35 -2.53 -8.26 -7.10
CA LEU A 35 -2.72 -7.31 -8.20
C LEU A 35 -4.18 -6.81 -8.26
N ARG A 36 -5.15 -7.66 -7.97
CA ARG A 36 -6.55 -7.25 -7.96
C ARG A 36 -6.81 -6.14 -6.94
N GLN A 37 -6.23 -6.29 -5.74
CA GLN A 37 -6.35 -5.23 -4.73
C GLN A 37 -5.70 -3.93 -5.21
N ALA A 38 -4.53 -4.04 -5.84
CA ALA A 38 -3.84 -2.88 -6.38
C ALA A 38 -4.67 -2.20 -7.46
N GLU A 39 -5.28 -2.97 -8.35
CA GLU A 39 -6.16 -2.42 -9.39
C GLU A 39 -7.38 -1.71 -8.79
N ASP A 40 -7.99 -2.31 -7.76
CA ASP A 40 -9.14 -1.72 -7.08
C ASP A 40 -8.77 -0.40 -6.41
N VAL A 41 -7.65 -0.36 -5.72
CA VAL A 41 -7.16 0.87 -5.08
C VAL A 41 -6.87 1.94 -6.13
N PHE A 42 -6.17 1.57 -7.19
CA PHE A 42 -5.83 2.51 -8.26
C PHE A 42 -7.08 3.14 -8.88
N ARG A 43 -8.12 2.32 -9.11
CA ARG A 43 -9.38 2.80 -9.68
C ARG A 43 -10.11 3.75 -8.73
N VAL A 44 -10.13 3.42 -7.44
CA VAL A 44 -10.80 4.26 -6.44
C VAL A 44 -10.09 5.59 -6.27
N LEU A 45 -8.75 5.58 -6.29
CA LEU A 45 -7.97 6.81 -6.14
C LEU A 45 -8.24 7.79 -7.27
N ASP A 46 -8.25 7.31 -8.51
CA ASP A 46 -8.56 8.11 -9.70
C ASP A 46 -7.92 9.50 -9.62
N ALA A 47 -6.63 9.54 -9.30
CA ALA A 47 -5.92 10.79 -9.01
C ALA A 47 -4.79 11.03 -10.01
N PRO A 48 -4.60 12.27 -10.50
CA PRO A 48 -3.45 12.60 -11.34
C PRO A 48 -2.15 12.33 -10.59
N GLY A 49 -1.14 11.85 -11.31
CA GLY A 49 0.15 11.53 -10.69
C GLY A 49 0.19 10.21 -9.96
N THR A 50 -0.86 9.40 -10.10
CA THR A 50 -0.92 8.05 -9.53
C THR A 50 -0.77 7.05 -10.66
N TYR A 51 0.13 6.08 -10.47
CA TYR A 51 0.46 5.08 -11.48
C TYR A 51 0.29 3.67 -10.92
N LEU A 52 -0.20 2.75 -11.75
CA LEU A 52 -0.26 1.34 -11.40
C LEU A 52 0.97 0.64 -11.99
N LEU A 53 1.81 0.08 -11.14
CA LEU A 53 2.98 -0.67 -11.57
C LEU A 53 2.62 -2.15 -11.66
N THR A 54 2.77 -2.72 -12.85
CA THR A 54 2.53 -4.13 -13.12
C THR A 54 3.79 -4.76 -13.68
N ASP A 55 3.78 -6.07 -13.91
CA ASP A 55 4.91 -6.76 -14.54
C ASP A 55 5.13 -6.35 -16.00
N GLU A 56 4.16 -5.67 -16.60
CA GLU A 56 4.32 -5.08 -17.93
C GLU A 56 4.91 -3.68 -17.92
N SER A 57 5.02 -3.07 -16.72
CA SER A 57 5.57 -1.72 -16.61
C SER A 57 7.09 -1.76 -16.76
N THR A 58 7.62 -0.83 -17.53
CA THR A 58 9.05 -0.79 -17.84
C THR A 58 9.80 0.35 -17.16
N THR A 59 9.09 1.31 -16.58
CA THR A 59 9.72 2.47 -15.94
C THR A 59 9.12 2.73 -14.57
N PHE A 60 9.99 3.10 -13.64
CA PHE A 60 9.59 3.61 -12.34
C PHE A 60 9.46 5.13 -12.43
N LYS A 61 8.40 5.67 -11.85
CA LYS A 61 8.15 7.12 -11.86
C LYS A 61 8.06 7.64 -10.44
N GLU A 62 8.43 8.89 -10.24
CA GLU A 62 8.18 9.58 -8.99
C GLU A 62 6.68 9.85 -8.85
N GLY A 63 6.24 10.09 -7.62
CA GLY A 63 4.84 10.34 -7.30
C GLY A 63 4.26 9.17 -6.54
N THR A 64 3.01 8.86 -6.81
CA THR A 64 2.29 7.78 -6.14
C THR A 64 2.21 6.56 -7.05
N ILE A 65 2.72 5.44 -6.53
CA ILE A 65 2.76 4.16 -7.25
C ILE A 65 1.91 3.16 -6.48
N VAL A 66 0.95 2.53 -7.16
CA VAL A 66 0.18 1.42 -6.61
C VAL A 66 0.72 0.13 -7.20
N THR A 67 1.06 -0.83 -6.36
CA THR A 67 1.67 -2.08 -6.82
C THR A 67 1.45 -3.21 -5.80
N THR A 68 2.12 -4.35 -6.03
CA THR A 68 2.08 -5.50 -5.14
C THR A 68 3.42 -5.69 -4.45
N ALA A 69 3.41 -6.47 -3.35
CA ALA A 69 4.64 -6.80 -2.65
C ALA A 69 5.64 -7.52 -3.58
N HIS A 70 5.15 -8.41 -4.45
CA HIS A 70 6.01 -9.13 -5.39
C HIS A 70 6.73 -8.18 -6.33
N LEU A 71 6.01 -7.23 -6.91
CA LEU A 71 6.59 -6.28 -7.87
C LEU A 71 7.42 -5.19 -7.19
N ALA A 72 7.20 -4.94 -5.90
CA ALA A 72 7.94 -3.94 -5.16
C ALA A 72 9.33 -4.41 -4.70
N LYS A 73 9.66 -5.68 -4.88
CA LYS A 73 10.99 -6.19 -4.51
C LYS A 73 12.07 -5.41 -5.25
N GLY A 74 13.06 -4.92 -4.51
CA GLY A 74 14.14 -4.12 -5.07
C GLY A 74 13.81 -2.65 -5.25
N LEU A 75 12.58 -2.23 -4.95
CA LEU A 75 12.17 -0.82 -4.99
C LEU A 75 12.13 -0.26 -3.58
N GLU A 76 12.31 1.05 -3.47
CA GLU A 76 12.17 1.78 -2.21
C GLU A 76 11.36 3.05 -2.46
N PHE A 77 10.59 3.44 -1.45
CA PHE A 77 9.75 4.64 -1.51
C PHE A 77 10.00 5.46 -0.27
N ASP A 78 9.86 6.77 -0.38
CA ASP A 78 9.96 7.65 0.79
C ASP A 78 8.87 7.32 1.80
N GLU A 79 7.64 7.13 1.32
CA GLU A 79 6.52 6.73 2.16
C GLU A 79 5.85 5.50 1.56
N VAL A 80 5.34 4.63 2.43
CA VAL A 80 4.61 3.43 2.02
C VAL A 80 3.30 3.36 2.80
N ILE A 81 2.23 3.04 2.08
CA ILE A 81 0.95 2.65 2.67
C ILE A 81 0.75 1.17 2.34
N VAL A 82 0.51 0.36 3.36
CA VAL A 82 0.14 -1.05 3.18
C VAL A 82 -1.33 -1.19 3.56
N PRO A 83 -2.23 -1.24 2.55
CA PRO A 83 -3.66 -1.35 2.82
C PRO A 83 -4.05 -2.79 3.12
N PHE A 84 -5.22 -2.95 3.71
CA PHE A 84 -5.84 -4.25 3.97
C PHE A 84 -4.97 -5.15 4.85
N ALA A 85 -4.28 -4.56 5.84
CA ALA A 85 -3.39 -5.29 6.75
C ALA A 85 -4.18 -6.00 7.86
N SER A 86 -5.26 -6.67 7.50
CA SER A 86 -6.17 -7.35 8.42
C SER A 86 -5.81 -8.82 8.59
N ALA A 87 -6.32 -9.41 9.68
CA ALA A 87 -6.13 -10.82 9.97
C ALA A 87 -6.73 -11.72 8.89
N ARG A 88 -7.75 -11.24 8.20
CA ARG A 88 -8.40 -12.00 7.12
C ARG A 88 -7.54 -12.06 5.86
N ILE A 89 -6.74 -11.04 5.62
CA ILE A 89 -5.92 -10.93 4.40
C ILE A 89 -4.52 -11.49 4.62
N TYR A 90 -3.87 -11.15 5.71
CA TYR A 90 -2.49 -11.59 6.02
C TYR A 90 -2.52 -12.59 7.17
N LYS A 91 -2.62 -13.88 6.87
CA LYS A 91 -2.79 -14.93 7.87
C LYS A 91 -1.85 -16.13 7.75
N THR A 92 -1.25 -16.37 6.58
CA THR A 92 -0.34 -17.50 6.37
C THR A 92 1.12 -17.06 6.46
N GLU A 93 2.05 -18.02 6.49
CA GLU A 93 3.49 -17.69 6.49
C GLU A 93 3.91 -17.01 5.19
N VAL A 94 3.30 -17.38 4.06
CA VAL A 94 3.56 -16.69 2.79
C VAL A 94 3.06 -15.25 2.87
N ASP A 95 1.88 -15.05 3.45
CA ASP A 95 1.33 -13.70 3.65
C ASP A 95 2.23 -12.87 4.54
N LYS A 96 2.79 -13.46 5.60
CA LYS A 96 3.74 -12.79 6.50
C LYS A 96 4.95 -12.28 5.74
N SER A 97 5.50 -13.11 4.85
CA SER A 97 6.64 -12.73 4.02
C SER A 97 6.30 -11.56 3.11
N MET A 98 5.10 -11.58 2.50
CA MET A 98 4.65 -10.49 1.64
C MET A 98 4.46 -9.20 2.42
N LEU A 99 3.89 -9.28 3.62
CA LEU A 99 3.72 -8.13 4.49
C LEU A 99 5.07 -7.53 4.89
N TYR A 100 6.03 -8.38 5.24
CA TYR A 100 7.38 -7.95 5.58
C TYR A 100 8.04 -7.21 4.41
N VAL A 101 7.97 -7.78 3.20
CA VAL A 101 8.53 -7.12 2.02
C VAL A 101 7.89 -5.75 1.82
N ALA A 102 6.57 -5.66 1.91
CA ALA A 102 5.86 -4.41 1.72
C ALA A 102 6.31 -3.36 2.75
N CYS A 103 6.35 -3.73 4.03
CA CYS A 103 6.71 -2.81 5.10
C CYS A 103 8.15 -2.31 5.00
N THR A 104 9.07 -3.15 4.50
CA THR A 104 10.49 -2.77 4.42
C THR A 104 10.84 -1.93 3.20
N ARG A 105 9.87 -1.59 2.34
CA ARG A 105 10.09 -0.68 1.22
C ARG A 105 10.07 0.79 1.62
N ALA A 106 9.61 1.12 2.84
CA ALA A 106 9.50 2.50 3.30
C ALA A 106 10.86 3.00 3.83
N MET A 107 11.29 4.16 3.35
CA MET A 107 12.52 4.80 3.83
C MET A 107 12.25 5.77 4.98
N HIS A 108 11.11 6.44 5.00
CA HIS A 108 10.84 7.50 5.98
C HIS A 108 9.55 7.32 6.74
N ARG A 109 8.47 6.88 6.09
CA ARG A 109 7.17 6.73 6.74
C ARG A 109 6.46 5.48 6.25
N LEU A 110 5.93 4.72 7.19
CA LEU A 110 5.12 3.53 6.92
C LEU A 110 3.76 3.70 7.58
N THR A 111 2.69 3.53 6.81
CA THR A 111 1.32 3.56 7.31
C THR A 111 0.64 2.24 6.94
N LEU A 112 0.07 1.58 7.93
CA LEU A 112 -0.69 0.35 7.74
C LEU A 112 -2.16 0.69 7.96
N THR A 113 -3.02 0.27 7.04
CA THR A 113 -4.48 0.45 7.19
C THR A 113 -5.17 -0.90 7.22
N PHE A 114 -6.27 -0.98 7.94
CA PHE A 114 -7.06 -2.20 8.00
C PHE A 114 -8.49 -1.88 8.45
N SER A 115 -9.41 -2.77 8.11
CA SER A 115 -10.75 -2.79 8.69
C SER A 115 -10.94 -4.14 9.37
N GLY A 116 -11.79 -4.18 10.40
CA GLY A 116 -11.93 -5.39 11.21
C GLY A 116 -10.72 -5.59 12.12
N GLU A 117 -10.27 -6.83 12.27
CA GLU A 117 -9.17 -7.19 13.15
C GLU A 117 -7.84 -7.06 12.43
N ALA A 118 -6.85 -6.44 13.08
CA ALA A 118 -5.51 -6.31 12.53
C ALA A 118 -4.85 -7.69 12.39
N SER A 119 -3.95 -7.83 11.39
CA SER A 119 -3.17 -9.05 11.25
C SER A 119 -2.37 -9.33 12.52
N GLY A 120 -2.35 -10.60 12.95
CA GLY A 120 -1.57 -11.02 14.11
C GLY A 120 -0.07 -10.74 13.97
N PHE A 121 0.42 -10.61 12.75
CA PHE A 121 1.82 -10.28 12.50
C PHE A 121 2.19 -8.86 12.89
N LEU A 122 1.22 -8.00 13.10
CA LEU A 122 1.44 -6.60 13.48
C LEU A 122 1.56 -6.41 14.98
N SER A 123 1.18 -7.40 15.77
CA SER A 123 1.15 -7.30 17.23
C SER A 123 2.35 -7.94 17.92
N ALA A 124 3.32 -8.38 17.15
CA ALA A 124 4.51 -9.03 17.70
C ALA A 124 5.48 -8.02 18.32
#